data_ef0b13e00bd133f3040699c71f68fb1f
#
_entry.id   ef0b13e00bd133f3040699c71f68fb1f
#
_cell.length_a   1.000
_cell.length_b   1.000
_cell.length_c   1.000
_cell.angle_alpha   90.00
_cell.angle_beta   90.00
_cell.angle_gamma   90.00
#
_symmetry.space_group_name_H-M   'P 1'
#
loop_
_entity.id
_entity.type
_entity.pdbx_description
1 polymer ?
#
loop_
_entity_poly.entity_id
_entity_poly.type
_entity_poly.pdbx_seq_one_letter_code
_entity_poly.pdbx_strand_id
1 'polypeptide(L)'
;INYNRPVDLDAFKIYRSLNSNSNFEEIAEVSGNVTTYLDEDVVNSITYYYYVTAIYPDGSESGATSTVSATPVEWVELSMDNGSSLSGQSDTLNFYINNESDLALFYFEILDYPDVINSLNIIPTERTSNWALEIADQGDGTIAISGISVGTPLTPGNGSVCQVVLYPVADEEMTVNLSYTAGTAIQDDGYIDLNWTA
;
A
#
# COMPACT_ATOMS: atom_id res chain seq x y z
N ILE A 1 7.60 43.12 27.45
CA ILE A 1 7.67 42.78 26.02
C ILE A 1 7.10 41.39 25.89
N ASN A 2 5.83 41.26 25.44
CA ASN A 2 5.15 40.01 25.25
C ASN A 2 5.49 39.48 23.84
N TYR A 3 6.43 38.56 23.75
CA TYR A 3 6.79 37.86 22.49
C TYR A 3 6.16 36.49 22.41
N ASN A 4 4.86 36.37 22.48
CA ASN A 4 4.20 35.09 22.20
C ASN A 4 2.76 35.34 21.73
N ARG A 5 2.62 36.09 20.64
CA ARG A 5 1.40 36.01 19.85
C ARG A 5 1.67 35.02 18.72
N PRO A 6 0.91 33.93 18.59
CA PRO A 6 0.92 33.18 17.35
C PRO A 6 0.66 34.16 16.21
N VAL A 7 1.49 34.17 15.21
CA VAL A 7 1.22 34.93 14.00
C VAL A 7 0.06 34.21 13.33
N ASP A 8 -1.12 34.84 13.32
CA ASP A 8 -2.22 34.34 12.51
C ASP A 8 -1.77 34.45 11.05
N LEU A 9 -1.72 33.33 10.35
CA LEU A 9 -1.40 33.27 8.93
C LEU A 9 -2.69 33.18 8.14
N ASP A 10 -2.79 33.90 7.06
CA ASP A 10 -3.96 33.82 6.16
C ASP A 10 -3.92 32.55 5.33
N ALA A 11 -2.78 32.24 4.76
CA ALA A 11 -2.62 31.11 3.86
C ALA A 11 -1.19 30.55 3.84
N PHE A 12 -1.05 29.36 3.27
CA PHE A 12 0.20 28.82 2.75
C PHE A 12 0.10 28.61 1.26
N LYS A 13 1.15 28.93 0.53
CA LYS A 13 1.30 28.59 -0.88
C LYS A 13 2.28 27.45 -1.04
N ILE A 14 1.92 26.50 -1.88
CA ILE A 14 2.72 25.33 -2.20
C ILE A 14 3.26 25.46 -3.62
N TYR A 15 4.55 25.28 -3.76
CA TYR A 15 5.24 25.38 -5.03
C TYR A 15 5.91 24.05 -5.39
N ARG A 16 5.81 23.65 -6.65
CA ARG A 16 6.37 22.41 -7.19
C ARG A 16 7.26 22.70 -8.40
N SER A 17 8.31 21.91 -8.57
CA SER A 17 9.16 21.89 -9.77
C SER A 17 9.69 20.48 -10.05
N LEU A 18 10.05 20.22 -11.29
CA LEU A 18 10.87 19.06 -11.68
C LEU A 18 12.38 19.34 -11.53
N ASN A 19 12.75 20.52 -11.07
CA ASN A 19 14.14 20.93 -10.91
C ASN A 19 14.38 21.41 -9.48
N SER A 20 15.45 20.98 -8.85
CA SER A 20 15.75 21.29 -7.44
C SER A 20 15.96 22.79 -7.13
N ASN A 21 16.28 23.62 -8.14
CA ASN A 21 16.73 25.00 -7.92
C ASN A 21 15.97 26.05 -8.74
N SER A 22 15.06 25.66 -9.63
CA SER A 22 14.42 26.60 -10.55
C SER A 22 13.07 26.10 -11.06
N ASN A 23 12.35 27.00 -11.74
CA ASN A 23 11.09 26.70 -12.42
C ASN A 23 9.99 26.17 -11.49
N PHE A 24 9.94 26.70 -10.25
CA PHE A 24 8.86 26.40 -9.35
C PHE A 24 7.59 27.13 -9.77
N GLU A 25 6.50 26.39 -9.78
CA GLU A 25 5.16 26.90 -10.06
C GLU A 25 4.30 26.73 -8.81
N GLU A 26 3.46 27.72 -8.53
CA GLU A 26 2.46 27.62 -7.48
C GLU A 26 1.42 26.59 -7.91
N ILE A 27 1.24 25.53 -7.12
CA ILE A 27 0.27 24.47 -7.38
C ILE A 27 -0.96 24.56 -6.48
N ALA A 28 -0.86 25.21 -5.33
CA ALA A 28 -1.97 25.39 -4.41
C ALA A 28 -1.75 26.55 -3.45
N GLU A 29 -2.87 27.12 -2.97
CA GLU A 29 -2.96 27.97 -1.81
C GLU A 29 -3.97 27.35 -0.83
N VAL A 30 -3.57 27.16 0.43
CA VAL A 30 -4.40 26.58 1.50
C VAL A 30 -4.49 27.54 2.67
N SER A 31 -5.58 27.49 3.43
CA SER A 31 -5.77 28.35 4.60
C SER A 31 -4.65 28.17 5.64
N GLY A 32 -4.29 29.25 6.36
CA GLY A 32 -3.21 29.27 7.35
C GLY A 32 -3.35 28.30 8.54
N ASN A 33 -4.51 27.65 8.70
CA ASN A 33 -4.73 26.61 9.69
C ASN A 33 -4.61 25.17 9.12
N VAL A 34 -4.37 25.03 7.81
CA VAL A 34 -4.17 23.73 7.14
C VAL A 34 -2.71 23.36 7.22
N THR A 35 -2.42 22.14 7.65
CA THR A 35 -1.04 21.64 7.86
C THR A 35 -0.64 20.56 6.87
N THR A 36 -1.55 20.14 5.99
CA THR A 36 -1.32 19.09 5.00
C THR A 36 -1.90 19.49 3.65
N TYR A 37 -1.22 19.11 2.59
CA TYR A 37 -1.72 19.24 1.22
C TYR A 37 -1.35 17.96 0.45
N LEU A 38 -2.28 17.38 -0.28
CA LEU A 38 -2.06 16.23 -1.15
C LEU A 38 -1.94 16.71 -2.60
N ASP A 39 -0.80 16.47 -3.22
CA ASP A 39 -0.58 16.73 -4.63
C ASP A 39 -0.95 15.47 -5.43
N GLU A 40 -2.13 15.47 -6.03
CA GLU A 40 -2.65 14.35 -6.82
C GLU A 40 -2.24 14.43 -8.31
N ASP A 41 -1.63 15.54 -8.74
CA ASP A 41 -1.23 15.78 -10.13
C ASP A 41 0.25 15.46 -10.33
N VAL A 42 0.65 14.25 -9.94
CA VAL A 42 2.02 13.73 -10.02
C VAL A 42 2.06 12.43 -10.81
N VAL A 43 3.22 12.14 -11.38
CA VAL A 43 3.49 10.89 -12.10
C VAL A 43 4.49 10.07 -11.30
N ASN A 44 4.21 8.78 -11.14
CA ASN A 44 5.11 7.85 -10.45
C ASN A 44 6.49 7.81 -11.10
N SER A 45 7.52 7.54 -10.30
CA SER A 45 8.94 7.49 -10.72
C SER A 45 9.53 8.83 -11.16
N ILE A 46 8.79 9.94 -11.09
CA ILE A 46 9.28 11.28 -11.35
C ILE A 46 9.59 11.98 -10.03
N THR A 47 10.81 12.51 -9.87
CA THR A 47 11.16 13.28 -8.68
C THR A 47 10.65 14.71 -8.82
N TYR A 48 9.85 15.12 -7.83
CA TYR A 48 9.35 16.49 -7.68
C TYR A 48 10.03 17.17 -6.51
N TYR A 49 10.18 18.49 -6.61
CA TYR A 49 10.77 19.35 -5.61
C TYR A 49 9.72 20.35 -5.14
N TYR A 50 9.65 20.58 -3.83
CA TYR A 50 8.63 21.41 -3.21
C TYR A 50 9.26 22.41 -2.24
N TYR A 51 8.65 23.58 -2.15
CA TYR A 51 8.78 24.48 -1.02
C TYR A 51 7.43 25.13 -0.71
N VAL A 52 7.34 25.74 0.47
CA VAL A 52 6.14 26.42 0.95
C VAL A 52 6.52 27.85 1.36
N THR A 53 5.59 28.77 1.13
CA THR A 53 5.62 30.12 1.69
C THR A 53 4.38 30.36 2.55
N ALA A 54 4.44 31.33 3.46
CA ALA A 54 3.31 31.77 4.26
C ALA A 54 2.83 33.14 3.78
N ILE A 55 1.51 33.34 3.78
CA ILE A 55 0.86 34.62 3.52
C ILE A 55 0.41 35.21 4.85
N TYR A 56 0.81 36.44 5.10
CA TYR A 56 0.45 37.17 6.29
C TYR A 56 -0.85 37.97 6.11
N PRO A 57 -1.52 38.40 7.20
CA PRO A 57 -2.77 39.17 7.11
C PRO A 57 -2.65 40.51 6.39
N ASP A 58 -1.47 41.05 6.21
CA ASP A 58 -1.21 42.25 5.43
C ASP A 58 -1.02 41.98 3.94
N GLY A 59 -1.14 40.70 3.52
CA GLY A 59 -0.97 40.24 2.15
C GLY A 59 0.52 40.02 1.76
N SER A 60 1.45 40.25 2.66
CA SER A 60 2.87 39.96 2.39
C SER A 60 3.14 38.46 2.41
N GLU A 61 4.13 38.02 1.62
CA GLU A 61 4.56 36.63 1.52
C GLU A 61 5.93 36.43 2.17
N SER A 62 6.09 35.34 2.90
CA SER A 62 7.36 34.97 3.53
C SER A 62 8.42 34.53 2.50
N GLY A 63 9.66 34.41 2.94
CA GLY A 63 10.65 33.63 2.20
C GLY A 63 10.25 32.16 2.10
N ALA A 64 10.73 31.48 1.05
CA ALA A 64 10.52 30.05 0.85
C ALA A 64 11.17 29.21 1.97
N THR A 65 10.56 28.10 2.33
CA THR A 65 11.22 27.05 3.12
C THR A 65 12.42 26.46 2.37
N SER A 66 13.19 25.63 3.05
CA SER A 66 14.14 24.76 2.33
C SER A 66 13.37 23.87 1.37
N THR A 67 13.95 23.66 0.19
CA THR A 67 13.39 22.74 -0.81
C THR A 67 13.50 21.31 -0.31
N VAL A 68 12.42 20.54 -0.43
CA VAL A 68 12.36 19.10 -0.19
C VAL A 68 12.01 18.39 -1.50
N SER A 69 12.32 17.10 -1.60
CA SER A 69 11.97 16.30 -2.77
C SER A 69 11.19 15.06 -2.38
N ALA A 70 10.31 14.63 -3.27
CA ALA A 70 9.61 13.36 -3.22
C ALA A 70 9.55 12.74 -4.62
N THR A 71 9.65 11.42 -4.66
CA THR A 71 9.42 10.65 -5.87
C THR A 71 8.24 9.73 -5.58
N PRO A 72 7.06 10.01 -6.15
CA PRO A 72 5.92 9.12 -6.01
C PRO A 72 6.28 7.73 -6.56
N VAL A 73 5.81 6.71 -5.89
CA VAL A 73 5.96 5.32 -6.30
C VAL A 73 4.59 4.71 -6.44
N GLU A 74 4.44 3.80 -7.36
CA GLU A 74 3.27 2.94 -7.38
C GLU A 74 3.24 2.07 -6.14
N TRP A 75 2.05 1.76 -5.68
CA TRP A 75 1.86 0.89 -4.55
C TRP A 75 0.81 -0.18 -4.85
N VAL A 76 1.04 -1.33 -4.28
CA VAL A 76 0.09 -2.43 -4.26
C VAL A 76 -0.16 -2.78 -2.81
N GLU A 77 -1.41 -2.71 -2.41
CA GLU A 77 -1.84 -3.01 -1.06
C GLU A 77 -2.40 -4.43 -1.00
N LEU A 78 -1.90 -5.23 -0.07
CA LEU A 78 -2.38 -6.55 0.24
C LEU A 78 -3.13 -6.54 1.57
N SER A 79 -4.29 -7.17 1.61
CA SER A 79 -5.05 -7.41 2.85
C SER A 79 -5.73 -8.76 2.83
N MET A 80 -6.17 -9.24 3.98
CA MET A 80 -6.92 -10.49 4.10
C MET A 80 -8.07 -10.38 5.09
N ASP A 81 -9.03 -11.30 4.99
CA ASP A 81 -10.07 -11.47 6.00
C ASP A 81 -9.46 -11.92 7.34
N ASN A 82 -10.15 -11.56 8.42
CA ASN A 82 -9.92 -12.20 9.70
C ASN A 82 -10.70 -13.53 9.74
N GLY A 83 -10.00 -14.60 10.04
CA GLY A 83 -10.59 -15.94 10.17
C GLY A 83 -10.49 -16.49 11.58
N SER A 84 -11.36 -17.42 11.90
CA SER A 84 -11.26 -18.24 13.10
C SER A 84 -11.83 -19.62 12.82
N SER A 85 -11.08 -20.66 13.14
CA SER A 85 -11.51 -22.03 12.95
C SER A 85 -11.15 -22.88 14.17
N LEU A 86 -11.97 -23.88 14.43
CA LEU A 86 -11.64 -24.92 15.41
C LEU A 86 -10.73 -25.97 14.76
N SER A 87 -9.92 -26.62 15.59
CA SER A 87 -9.08 -27.73 15.13
C SER A 87 -9.89 -28.76 14.36
N GLY A 88 -9.36 -29.16 13.20
CA GLY A 88 -10.00 -30.13 12.30
C GLY A 88 -11.19 -29.60 11.48
N GLN A 89 -11.50 -28.29 11.56
CA GLN A 89 -12.46 -27.64 10.70
C GLN A 89 -11.72 -26.70 9.72
N SER A 90 -12.23 -26.61 8.50
CA SER A 90 -11.67 -25.66 7.54
C SER A 90 -12.20 -24.25 7.79
N ASP A 91 -11.36 -23.27 7.52
CA ASP A 91 -11.74 -21.88 7.32
C ASP A 91 -11.33 -21.40 5.94
N THR A 92 -12.02 -20.41 5.40
CA THR A 92 -11.73 -19.84 4.10
C THR A 92 -11.52 -18.35 4.23
N LEU A 93 -10.30 -17.91 3.91
CA LEU A 93 -9.90 -16.52 3.96
C LEU A 93 -9.80 -15.96 2.54
N ASN A 94 -10.33 -14.76 2.34
CA ASN A 94 -10.08 -14.01 1.11
C ASN A 94 -8.83 -13.18 1.28
N PHE A 95 -8.01 -13.14 0.24
CA PHE A 95 -6.90 -12.22 0.08
C PHE A 95 -7.26 -11.19 -0.98
N TYR A 96 -7.02 -9.93 -0.67
CA TYR A 96 -7.39 -8.79 -1.51
C TYR A 96 -6.14 -8.06 -1.97
N ILE A 97 -6.16 -7.62 -3.22
CA ILE A 97 -5.15 -6.68 -3.74
C ILE A 97 -5.87 -5.43 -4.21
N ASN A 98 -5.33 -4.28 -3.77
CA ASN A 98 -5.65 -2.97 -4.29
C ASN A 98 -4.43 -2.47 -5.08
N ASN A 99 -4.59 -2.30 -6.38
CA ASN A 99 -3.52 -1.94 -7.32
C ASN A 99 -3.95 -0.78 -8.21
N GLU A 100 -3.01 0.08 -8.55
CA GLU A 100 -3.21 1.27 -9.39
C GLU A 100 -2.89 0.99 -10.87
N SER A 101 -2.08 -0.03 -11.15
CA SER A 101 -1.68 -0.44 -12.50
C SER A 101 -1.89 -1.93 -12.71
N ASP A 102 -1.86 -2.37 -13.98
CA ASP A 102 -1.97 -3.77 -14.36
C ASP A 102 -0.86 -4.62 -13.72
N LEU A 103 -1.22 -5.72 -13.05
CA LEU A 103 -0.27 -6.67 -12.50
C LEU A 103 -0.23 -7.95 -13.32
N ALA A 104 0.96 -8.45 -13.60
CA ALA A 104 1.19 -9.71 -14.28
C ALA A 104 1.47 -10.87 -13.30
N LEU A 105 1.97 -10.56 -12.10
CA LEU A 105 2.30 -11.52 -11.07
C LEU A 105 2.10 -10.90 -9.69
N PHE A 106 1.70 -11.71 -8.71
CA PHE A 106 1.90 -11.42 -7.30
C PHE A 106 2.50 -12.63 -6.58
N TYR A 107 3.30 -12.34 -5.57
CA TYR A 107 3.84 -13.31 -4.63
C TYR A 107 3.82 -12.69 -3.24
N PHE A 108 3.39 -13.44 -2.24
CA PHE A 108 3.49 -13.02 -0.84
C PHE A 108 3.61 -14.22 0.09
N GLU A 109 4.15 -13.97 1.25
CA GLU A 109 4.33 -14.94 2.32
C GLU A 109 3.55 -14.50 3.56
N ILE A 110 2.91 -15.45 4.20
CA ILE A 110 2.28 -15.29 5.50
C ILE A 110 2.90 -16.27 6.48
N LEU A 111 3.01 -15.86 7.73
CA LEU A 111 3.45 -16.70 8.83
C LEU A 111 2.22 -17.16 9.60
N ASP A 112 2.07 -18.47 9.81
CA ASP A 112 1.13 -19.04 10.76
C ASP A 112 1.85 -19.34 12.07
N TYR A 113 1.36 -18.73 13.15
CA TYR A 113 1.94 -18.95 14.47
C TYR A 113 0.86 -19.25 15.52
N PRO A 114 0.96 -20.40 16.20
CA PRO A 114 1.92 -21.50 15.98
C PRO A 114 1.68 -22.22 14.66
N ASP A 115 2.72 -22.85 14.12
CA ASP A 115 2.70 -23.66 12.90
C ASP A 115 1.82 -24.90 13.08
N VAL A 116 0.57 -24.81 12.68
CA VAL A 116 -0.46 -25.85 12.86
C VAL A 116 -1.36 -26.05 11.64
N ILE A 117 -1.06 -25.37 10.54
CA ILE A 117 -1.84 -25.49 9.32
C ILE A 117 -1.23 -26.60 8.45
N ASN A 118 -1.94 -27.72 8.34
CA ASN A 118 -1.43 -28.92 7.66
C ASN A 118 -1.97 -29.13 6.24
N SER A 119 -2.98 -28.42 5.84
CA SER A 119 -3.56 -28.58 4.52
C SER A 119 -4.03 -27.24 3.99
N LEU A 120 -3.63 -26.97 2.76
CA LEU A 120 -3.84 -25.72 2.07
C LEU A 120 -4.49 -25.98 0.73
N ASN A 121 -5.46 -25.17 0.37
CA ASN A 121 -6.02 -25.12 -0.97
C ASN A 121 -6.24 -23.67 -1.37
N ILE A 122 -5.96 -23.35 -2.63
CA ILE A 122 -6.16 -22.02 -3.17
C ILE A 122 -7.23 -22.06 -4.27
N ILE A 123 -8.15 -21.12 -4.23
CA ILE A 123 -9.26 -21.00 -5.16
C ILE A 123 -9.18 -19.63 -5.84
N PRO A 124 -9.18 -19.56 -7.17
CA PRO A 124 -9.22 -18.29 -7.87
C PRO A 124 -10.55 -17.57 -7.63
N THR A 125 -10.50 -16.25 -7.70
CA THR A 125 -11.70 -15.39 -7.69
C THR A 125 -12.08 -14.96 -9.11
N GLU A 126 -13.09 -14.11 -9.25
CA GLU A 126 -13.46 -13.54 -10.54
C GLU A 126 -12.30 -12.74 -11.15
N ARG A 127 -11.55 -11.97 -10.33
CA ARG A 127 -10.40 -11.16 -10.78
C ARG A 127 -9.23 -12.01 -11.29
N THR A 128 -9.09 -13.23 -10.82
CA THR A 128 -7.98 -14.15 -11.15
C THR A 128 -8.47 -15.45 -11.83
N SER A 129 -9.64 -15.42 -12.42
CA SER A 129 -10.26 -16.62 -13.05
C SER A 129 -9.40 -17.26 -14.16
N ASN A 130 -8.51 -16.48 -14.78
CA ASN A 130 -7.57 -16.93 -15.82
C ASN A 130 -6.11 -16.93 -15.33
N TRP A 131 -5.90 -17.01 -14.02
CA TRP A 131 -4.56 -16.99 -13.42
C TRP A 131 -4.14 -18.39 -12.98
N ALA A 132 -2.86 -18.66 -13.07
CA ALA A 132 -2.26 -19.81 -12.40
C ALA A 132 -1.93 -19.41 -10.96
N LEU A 133 -2.63 -20.00 -9.99
CA LEU A 133 -2.44 -19.74 -8.57
C LEU A 133 -1.75 -20.95 -7.94
N GLU A 134 -0.79 -20.68 -7.06
CA GLU A 134 -0.09 -21.70 -6.29
C GLU A 134 -0.03 -21.30 -4.81
N ILE A 135 -0.09 -22.31 -3.93
CA ILE A 135 0.08 -22.16 -2.49
C ILE A 135 0.98 -23.30 -2.01
N ALA A 136 1.93 -22.97 -1.15
CA ALA A 136 2.88 -23.94 -0.60
C ALA A 136 3.18 -23.63 0.87
N ASP A 137 3.05 -24.64 1.71
CA ASP A 137 3.62 -24.66 3.05
C ASP A 137 5.12 -24.94 2.94
N GLN A 138 5.94 -24.07 3.52
CA GLN A 138 7.41 -24.17 3.49
C GLN A 138 7.95 -25.09 4.61
N GLY A 139 7.10 -25.51 5.55
CA GLY A 139 7.46 -26.40 6.66
C GLY A 139 8.21 -25.70 7.80
N ASP A 140 8.17 -24.38 7.85
CA ASP A 140 8.76 -23.56 8.91
C ASP A 140 7.74 -22.57 9.52
N GLY A 141 6.44 -22.80 9.29
CA GLY A 141 5.35 -21.91 9.61
C GLY A 141 5.14 -20.80 8.55
N THR A 142 5.87 -20.83 7.45
CA THR A 142 5.68 -19.90 6.35
C THR A 142 4.85 -20.53 5.24
N ILE A 143 3.83 -19.83 4.81
CA ILE A 143 2.96 -20.19 3.68
C ILE A 143 3.21 -19.21 2.54
N ALA A 144 3.69 -19.70 1.41
CA ALA A 144 3.89 -18.93 0.20
C ALA A 144 2.67 -19.02 -0.71
N ILE A 145 2.24 -17.86 -1.23
CA ILE A 145 1.10 -17.74 -2.14
C ILE A 145 1.56 -16.95 -3.36
N SER A 146 1.28 -17.48 -4.55
CA SER A 146 1.62 -16.81 -5.80
C SER A 146 0.50 -16.88 -6.82
N GLY A 147 0.47 -15.91 -7.71
CA GLY A 147 -0.42 -15.85 -8.85
C GLY A 147 0.29 -15.28 -10.07
N ILE A 148 0.14 -15.95 -11.21
CA ILE A 148 0.71 -15.52 -12.48
C ILE A 148 -0.41 -15.42 -13.50
N SER A 149 -0.49 -14.29 -14.21
CA SER A 149 -1.48 -14.09 -15.26
C SER A 149 -1.24 -15.03 -16.45
N VAL A 150 -2.30 -15.63 -16.95
CA VAL A 150 -2.27 -16.42 -18.17
C VAL A 150 -2.99 -15.65 -19.28
N GLY A 151 -2.31 -14.59 -19.76
CA GLY A 151 -2.75 -13.77 -20.89
C GLY A 151 -3.50 -12.49 -20.56
N THR A 152 -4.12 -12.35 -19.38
CA THR A 152 -4.81 -11.11 -18.98
C THR A 152 -4.31 -10.67 -17.62
N PRO A 153 -3.71 -9.48 -17.50
CA PRO A 153 -3.23 -8.96 -16.23
C PRO A 153 -4.39 -8.67 -15.26
N LEU A 154 -4.06 -8.51 -13.99
CA LEU A 154 -4.98 -8.00 -12.99
C LEU A 154 -5.11 -6.48 -13.20
N THR A 155 -6.26 -6.06 -13.70
CA THR A 155 -6.53 -4.64 -13.94
C THR A 155 -6.59 -3.84 -12.65
N PRO A 156 -6.33 -2.51 -12.70
CA PRO A 156 -6.44 -1.64 -11.55
C PRO A 156 -7.75 -1.79 -10.77
N GLY A 157 -7.66 -1.71 -9.47
CA GLY A 157 -8.82 -1.77 -8.57
C GLY A 157 -8.58 -2.57 -7.30
N ASN A 158 -9.60 -2.56 -6.45
CA ASN A 158 -9.61 -3.29 -5.18
C ASN A 158 -10.54 -4.51 -5.29
N GLY A 159 -10.08 -5.65 -4.83
CA GLY A 159 -10.90 -6.85 -4.74
C GLY A 159 -10.12 -8.11 -4.44
N SER A 160 -10.85 -9.17 -4.09
CA SER A 160 -10.28 -10.47 -3.78
C SER A 160 -9.58 -11.08 -4.99
N VAL A 161 -8.37 -11.56 -4.77
CA VAL A 161 -7.54 -12.23 -5.80
C VAL A 161 -7.43 -13.73 -5.61
N CYS A 162 -7.60 -14.21 -4.38
CA CYS A 162 -7.72 -15.64 -4.11
C CYS A 162 -8.47 -15.88 -2.80
N GLN A 163 -8.99 -17.09 -2.68
CA GLN A 163 -9.48 -17.66 -1.44
C GLN A 163 -8.54 -18.78 -1.02
N VAL A 164 -8.15 -18.77 0.23
CA VAL A 164 -7.30 -19.83 0.81
C VAL A 164 -8.11 -20.61 1.81
N VAL A 165 -8.22 -21.91 1.61
CA VAL A 165 -8.87 -22.84 2.52
C VAL A 165 -7.79 -23.44 3.42
N LEU A 166 -7.90 -23.19 4.71
CA LEU A 166 -6.96 -23.60 5.74
C LEU A 166 -7.58 -24.72 6.58
N TYR A 167 -6.77 -25.70 6.96
CA TYR A 167 -7.16 -26.78 7.86
C TYR A 167 -6.18 -26.79 9.04
N PRO A 168 -6.46 -26.04 10.12
CA PRO A 168 -5.65 -26.09 11.32
C PRO A 168 -5.81 -27.43 12.02
N VAL A 169 -4.72 -28.02 12.47
CA VAL A 169 -4.68 -29.25 13.26
C VAL A 169 -3.89 -28.99 14.51
N ALA A 170 -4.62 -28.80 15.62
CA ALA A 170 -4.04 -28.61 16.94
C ALA A 170 -4.68 -29.60 17.93
N ASP A 171 -3.94 -29.98 18.95
CA ASP A 171 -4.43 -30.89 19.98
C ASP A 171 -5.44 -30.23 20.94
N GLU A 172 -5.43 -28.90 20.98
CA GLU A 172 -6.30 -28.08 21.84
C GLU A 172 -6.86 -26.89 21.03
N GLU A 173 -7.92 -26.28 21.54
CA GLU A 173 -8.46 -25.02 20.99
C GLU A 173 -7.42 -23.91 21.17
N MET A 174 -6.98 -23.34 20.05
CA MET A 174 -5.98 -22.27 20.05
C MET A 174 -6.28 -21.24 18.96
N THR A 175 -5.75 -20.06 19.15
CA THR A 175 -5.77 -19.00 18.14
C THR A 175 -4.52 -19.10 17.28
N VAL A 176 -4.69 -19.27 15.98
CA VAL A 176 -3.61 -19.15 14.99
C VAL A 176 -3.58 -17.70 14.51
N ASN A 177 -2.41 -17.08 14.57
CA ASN A 177 -2.20 -15.74 14.07
C ASN A 177 -1.54 -15.82 12.70
N LEU A 178 -2.18 -15.24 11.70
CA LEU A 178 -1.59 -15.07 10.39
C LEU A 178 -1.01 -13.66 10.29
N SER A 179 0.21 -13.56 9.83
CA SER A 179 0.88 -12.27 9.61
C SER A 179 1.64 -12.29 8.29
N TYR A 180 1.58 -11.16 7.58
CA TYR A 180 2.37 -10.96 6.37
C TYR A 180 3.85 -10.82 6.72
N THR A 181 4.72 -11.44 5.93
CA THR A 181 6.17 -11.39 6.13
C THR A 181 6.93 -10.78 4.96
N ALA A 182 6.53 -11.10 3.73
CA ALA A 182 7.17 -10.60 2.52
C ALA A 182 6.22 -10.68 1.33
N GLY A 183 6.47 -9.87 0.31
CA GLY A 183 5.75 -9.99 -0.95
C GLY A 183 6.22 -9.01 -2.01
N THR A 184 5.93 -9.35 -3.24
CA THR A 184 6.22 -8.55 -4.42
C THR A 184 5.14 -8.73 -5.47
N ALA A 185 4.93 -7.71 -6.29
CA ALA A 185 4.12 -7.77 -7.50
C ALA A 185 4.99 -7.40 -8.71
N ILE A 186 4.63 -7.86 -9.88
CA ILE A 186 5.31 -7.53 -11.14
C ILE A 186 4.31 -6.87 -12.07
N GLN A 187 4.70 -5.71 -12.56
CA GLN A 187 4.11 -5.01 -13.69
C GLN A 187 4.94 -5.19 -14.96
N ASP A 188 4.48 -4.62 -16.06
CA ASP A 188 5.23 -4.64 -17.34
C ASP A 188 6.59 -3.93 -17.27
N ASP A 189 6.78 -3.00 -16.33
CA ASP A 189 7.96 -2.16 -16.19
C ASP A 189 8.83 -2.46 -14.95
N GLY A 190 8.47 -3.43 -14.10
CA GLY A 190 9.30 -3.83 -12.97
C GLY A 190 8.60 -4.46 -11.78
N TYR A 191 9.34 -4.51 -10.67
CA TYR A 191 8.87 -5.06 -9.41
C TYR A 191 8.32 -3.96 -8.51
N ILE A 192 7.22 -4.23 -7.84
CA ILE A 192 6.63 -3.40 -6.80
C ILE A 192 6.56 -4.20 -5.51
N ASP A 193 7.00 -3.60 -4.41
CA ASP A 193 6.81 -4.19 -3.09
C ASP A 193 5.33 -4.13 -2.68
N LEU A 194 4.82 -5.24 -2.16
CA LEU A 194 3.46 -5.28 -1.61
C LEU A 194 3.44 -4.61 -0.24
N ASN A 195 2.49 -3.71 -0.04
CA ASN A 195 2.23 -3.08 1.24
C ASN A 195 1.09 -3.84 1.95
N TRP A 196 1.36 -4.29 3.16
CA TRP A 196 0.37 -4.97 3.98
C TRP A 196 -0.45 -3.98 4.81
N THR A 197 -1.76 -4.15 4.79
CA THR A 197 -2.68 -3.48 5.71
C THR A 197 -3.47 -4.52 6.51
N ALA A 198 -3.41 -4.37 7.82
CA ALA A 198 -4.12 -5.25 8.78
C ALA A 198 -5.56 -4.79 8.98
#